data_35a8db3d906d9a6d2fd8a973bd51c0c0
#
_entry.id   35a8db3d906d9a6d2fd8a973bd51c0c0
#
_cell.length_a   1.000
_cell.length_b   1.000
_cell.length_c   1.000
_cell.angle_alpha   90.00
_cell.angle_beta   90.00
_cell.angle_gamma   90.00
#
_symmetry.space_group_name_H-M   'P 1'
#
loop_
_entity.id
_entity.type
_entity.pdbx_description
1 polymer ?
#
loop_
_entity_poly.entity_id
_entity_poly.type
_entity_poly.pdbx_seq_one_letter_code
_entity_poly.pdbx_strand_id
1 'polypeptide(L)'
;MEFLHTMVRVRDVDASLRFYCDGLGLKEISRFDSEPGRFTLVFLATPDDIARAGYTGGPIPEGLPCIELTHNWEPETYEGGRNFGHLAYRVADIYGTCAHLDAMGYLIVRPPRDGHM
;
A
#
# COMPACT_ATOMS: atom_id res chain seq x y z
N MET A 1 -13.75 18.00 6.94
CA MET A 1 -12.72 16.97 7.24
C MET A 1 -12.72 15.97 6.13
N GLU A 2 -11.55 15.64 5.62
CA GLU A 2 -11.40 14.62 4.57
C GLU A 2 -10.27 13.67 4.90
N PHE A 3 -10.46 12.41 4.57
CA PHE A 3 -9.41 11.42 4.72
C PHE A 3 -8.35 11.61 3.64
N LEU A 4 -7.07 11.63 4.01
CA LEU A 4 -5.96 11.75 3.07
C LEU A 4 -5.24 10.42 2.87
N HIS A 5 -4.68 9.88 3.91
CA HIS A 5 -3.90 8.66 3.80
C HIS A 5 -3.75 7.94 5.14
N THR A 6 -3.35 6.67 5.06
CA THR A 6 -2.87 5.88 6.19
C THR A 6 -1.37 5.69 6.02
N MET A 7 -0.61 5.90 7.08
CA MET A 7 0.82 5.70 7.05
C MET A 7 1.18 4.33 7.61
N VAL A 8 2.10 3.66 6.94
CA VAL A 8 2.65 2.37 7.35
C VAL A 8 4.17 2.47 7.33
N ARG A 9 4.82 2.09 8.43
CA ARG A 9 6.28 2.03 8.47
C ARG A 9 6.77 0.74 7.84
N VAL A 10 7.82 0.84 7.03
CA VAL A 10 8.40 -0.31 6.34
C VAL A 10 9.92 -0.32 6.51
N ARG A 11 10.49 -1.52 6.64
CA ARG A 11 11.92 -1.69 6.75
C ARG A 11 12.63 -1.62 5.41
N ASP A 12 11.97 -2.10 4.38
CA ASP A 12 12.55 -2.31 3.05
C ASP A 12 11.56 -1.80 2.02
N VAL A 13 11.92 -0.67 1.40
CA VAL A 13 11.04 -0.04 0.40
C VAL A 13 10.82 -0.96 -0.79
N ASP A 14 11.89 -1.58 -1.32
CA ASP A 14 11.78 -2.42 -2.52
C ASP A 14 10.91 -3.65 -2.26
N ALA A 15 11.09 -4.31 -1.12
CA ALA A 15 10.25 -5.44 -0.75
C ALA A 15 8.79 -5.03 -0.58
N SER A 16 8.54 -3.86 -0.02
CA SER A 16 7.19 -3.32 0.16
C SER A 16 6.55 -2.99 -1.19
N LEU A 17 7.30 -2.38 -2.10
CA LEU A 17 6.78 -2.06 -3.44
C LEU A 17 6.51 -3.34 -4.24
N ARG A 18 7.32 -4.38 -4.07
CA ARG A 18 7.03 -5.66 -4.70
C ARG A 18 5.66 -6.19 -4.26
N PHE A 19 5.35 -6.08 -2.97
CA PHE A 19 4.04 -6.52 -2.48
C PHE A 19 2.91 -5.61 -2.94
N TYR A 20 3.03 -4.32 -2.69
CA TYR A 20 1.94 -3.39 -2.98
C TYR A 20 1.75 -3.13 -4.47
N CYS A 21 2.82 -3.02 -5.24
CA CYS A 21 2.73 -2.69 -6.66
C CYS A 21 2.66 -3.93 -7.54
N ASP A 22 3.65 -4.82 -7.45
CA ASP A 22 3.65 -6.04 -8.27
C ASP A 22 2.56 -7.02 -7.81
N GLY A 23 2.35 -7.10 -6.51
CA GLY A 23 1.34 -7.99 -5.93
C GLY A 23 -0.07 -7.44 -6.03
N LEU A 24 -0.34 -6.30 -5.42
CA LEU A 24 -1.70 -5.75 -5.33
C LEU A 24 -2.05 -4.81 -6.49
N GLY A 25 -1.08 -4.39 -7.28
CA GLY A 25 -1.34 -3.53 -8.43
C GLY A 25 -1.45 -2.04 -8.11
N LEU A 26 -1.05 -1.61 -6.91
CA LEU A 26 -1.01 -0.19 -6.61
C LEU A 26 0.05 0.50 -7.45
N LYS A 27 -0.09 1.82 -7.59
CA LYS A 27 0.86 2.65 -8.33
C LYS A 27 1.55 3.62 -7.38
N GLU A 28 2.86 3.77 -7.56
CA GLU A 28 3.62 4.81 -6.87
C GLU A 28 3.29 6.14 -7.52
N ILE A 29 2.77 7.08 -6.73
CA ILE A 29 2.32 8.38 -7.24
C ILE A 29 3.17 9.54 -6.74
N SER A 30 3.95 9.34 -5.69
CA SER A 30 4.84 10.38 -5.17
C SER A 30 5.92 9.75 -4.30
N ARG A 31 7.09 10.37 -4.29
CA ARG A 31 8.20 9.93 -3.43
C ARG A 31 8.94 11.16 -2.93
N PHE A 32 9.33 11.13 -1.67
CA PHE A 32 10.03 12.24 -1.04
C PHE A 32 11.09 11.72 -0.08
N ASP A 33 12.32 12.24 -0.22
CA ASP A 33 13.43 11.94 0.70
C ASP A 33 13.68 13.17 1.56
N SER A 34 13.74 12.98 2.88
CA SER A 34 14.07 14.02 3.83
C SER A 34 15.45 13.74 4.42
N GLU A 35 16.46 14.52 4.00
CA GLU A 35 17.80 14.44 4.59
C GLU A 35 17.80 14.82 6.06
N PRO A 36 17.19 15.95 6.46
CA PRO A 36 17.16 16.30 7.88
C PRO A 36 16.44 15.27 8.75
N GLY A 37 15.34 14.74 8.25
CA GLY A 37 14.55 13.74 8.99
C GLY A 37 15.07 12.32 8.84
N ARG A 38 15.91 12.07 7.85
CA ARG A 38 16.48 10.76 7.53
C ARG A 38 15.40 9.72 7.31
N PHE A 39 14.46 10.04 6.41
CA PHE A 39 13.40 9.13 6.02
C PHE A 39 12.99 9.34 4.57
N THR A 40 12.37 8.31 4.00
CA THR A 40 11.76 8.32 2.68
C THR A 40 10.27 8.05 2.81
N LEU A 41 9.47 8.85 2.12
CA LEU A 41 8.03 8.63 2.00
C LEU A 41 7.71 8.18 0.58
N VAL A 42 6.87 7.16 0.45
CA VAL A 42 6.39 6.69 -0.84
C VAL A 42 4.86 6.60 -0.77
N PHE A 43 4.19 7.32 -1.65
CA PHE A 43 2.72 7.33 -1.69
C PHE A 43 2.23 6.40 -2.79
N LEU A 44 1.30 5.53 -2.44
CA LEU A 44 0.73 4.53 -3.34
C LEU A 44 -0.79 4.68 -3.40
N ALA A 45 -1.35 4.50 -4.58
CA ALA A 45 -2.81 4.50 -4.75
C ALA A 45 -3.22 3.42 -5.73
N THR A 46 -4.48 3.00 -5.67
CA THR A 46 -4.99 2.00 -6.60
C THR A 46 -5.30 2.65 -7.96
N PRO A 47 -5.18 1.90 -9.07
CA PRO A 47 -5.56 2.43 -10.38
C PRO A 47 -7.00 2.93 -10.45
N ASP A 48 -7.93 2.25 -9.77
CA ASP A 48 -9.34 2.67 -9.76
C ASP A 48 -9.53 3.99 -9.02
N ASP A 49 -8.85 4.17 -7.89
CA ASP A 49 -8.91 5.43 -7.14
C ASP A 49 -8.26 6.56 -7.92
N ILE A 50 -7.14 6.30 -8.57
CA ILE A 50 -6.47 7.27 -9.45
C ILE A 50 -7.40 7.73 -10.56
N ALA A 51 -8.06 6.78 -11.23
CA ALA A 51 -8.99 7.09 -12.31
C ALA A 51 -10.19 7.89 -11.79
N ARG A 52 -10.74 7.49 -10.66
CA ARG A 52 -11.90 8.18 -10.06
C ARG A 52 -11.57 9.62 -9.69
N ALA A 53 -10.36 9.87 -9.20
CA ALA A 53 -9.91 11.22 -8.85
C ALA A 53 -9.46 12.04 -10.06
N GLY A 54 -9.33 11.42 -11.23
CA GLY A 54 -8.82 12.09 -12.42
C GLY A 54 -7.35 12.51 -12.29
N TYR A 55 -6.58 11.82 -11.48
CA TYR A 55 -5.19 12.19 -11.20
C TYR A 55 -4.28 11.79 -12.37
N THR A 56 -3.51 12.76 -12.86
CA THR A 56 -2.58 12.54 -13.98
C THR A 56 -1.13 12.87 -13.64
N GLY A 57 -0.85 13.23 -12.41
CA GLY A 57 0.49 13.59 -11.95
C GLY A 57 0.50 14.87 -11.13
N GLY A 58 1.67 15.22 -10.61
CA GLY A 58 1.82 16.40 -9.76
C GLY A 58 1.39 16.18 -8.32
N PRO A 59 1.05 17.26 -7.61
CA PRO A 59 0.61 17.14 -6.21
C PRO A 59 -0.60 16.22 -6.05
N ILE A 60 -0.61 15.45 -4.98
CA ILE A 60 -1.72 14.54 -4.70
C ILE A 60 -2.96 15.35 -4.36
N PRO A 61 -4.07 15.18 -5.10
CA PRO A 61 -5.28 15.95 -4.85
C PRO A 61 -6.07 15.43 -3.66
N GLU A 62 -6.92 16.27 -3.12
CA GLU A 62 -7.93 15.84 -2.17
C GLU A 62 -8.86 14.82 -2.87
N GLY A 63 -9.35 13.86 -2.09
CA GLY A 63 -10.24 12.84 -2.63
C GLY A 63 -9.53 11.66 -3.28
N LEU A 64 -8.20 11.63 -3.27
CA LEU A 64 -7.44 10.45 -3.70
C LEU A 64 -6.88 9.74 -2.47
N PRO A 65 -7.53 8.68 -1.99
CA PRO A 65 -7.03 7.93 -0.84
C PRO A 65 -5.74 7.20 -1.21
N CYS A 66 -4.77 7.25 -0.32
CA CYS A 66 -3.49 6.60 -0.54
C CYS A 66 -2.92 5.95 0.72
N ILE A 67 -1.92 5.10 0.50
CA ILE A 67 -1.05 4.62 1.56
C ILE A 67 0.24 5.42 1.47
N GLU A 68 0.72 5.90 2.62
CA GLU A 68 2.04 6.49 2.74
C GLU A 68 2.96 5.47 3.39
N LEU A 69 3.92 4.96 2.63
CA LEU A 69 4.97 4.12 3.20
C LEU A 69 6.06 5.03 3.74
N THR A 70 6.43 4.83 4.99
CA THR A 70 7.51 5.59 5.63
C THR A 70 8.66 4.63 5.91
N HIS A 71 9.83 4.93 5.31
CA HIS A 71 11.05 4.19 5.56
C HIS A 71 12.04 5.09 6.30
N ASN A 72 12.29 4.77 7.56
CA ASN A 72 13.32 5.43 8.34
C ASN A 72 14.67 4.87 7.94
N TRP A 73 15.65 5.74 7.62
CA TRP A 73 16.95 5.28 7.13
C TRP A 73 17.76 4.54 8.18
N GLU A 74 17.56 4.86 9.46
CA GLU A 74 18.17 4.08 10.53
C GLU A 74 17.48 2.73 10.62
N PRO A 75 18.24 1.62 10.62
CA PRO A 75 17.64 0.28 10.70
C PRO A 75 16.78 0.12 11.95
N GLU A 76 15.55 -0.37 11.74
CA GLU A 76 14.61 -0.63 12.82
C GLU A 76 13.91 -1.96 12.58
N THR A 77 13.53 -2.61 13.69
CA THR A 77 12.67 -3.78 13.65
C THR A 77 11.31 -3.37 14.21
N TYR A 78 10.24 -3.68 13.47
CA TYR A 78 8.90 -3.35 13.89
C TYR A 78 8.17 -4.59 14.38
N GLU A 79 7.55 -4.47 15.56
CA GLU A 79 6.70 -5.52 16.10
C GLU A 79 5.26 -5.04 16.04
N GLY A 80 4.38 -5.88 15.49
CA GLY A 80 2.99 -5.49 15.25
C GLY A 80 2.18 -5.34 16.53
N GLY A 81 2.39 -6.20 17.51
CA GLY A 81 1.53 -6.24 18.67
C GLY A 81 0.09 -6.53 18.26
N ARG A 82 -0.87 -5.87 18.90
CA ARG A 82 -2.28 -6.03 18.59
C ARG A 82 -2.99 -4.73 18.29
N ASN A 83 -2.24 -3.64 18.20
CA ASN A 83 -2.84 -2.33 17.98
C ASN A 83 -3.20 -2.08 16.51
N PHE A 84 -2.37 -2.56 15.59
CA PHE A 84 -2.65 -2.42 14.17
C PHE A 84 -3.73 -3.41 13.75
N GLY A 85 -4.70 -2.93 12.96
CA GLY A 85 -5.74 -3.79 12.41
C GLY A 85 -5.37 -4.30 11.03
N HIS A 86 -6.04 -3.76 10.01
CA HIS A 86 -5.78 -4.19 8.61
C HIS A 86 -6.14 -3.08 7.64
N LEU A 87 -5.66 -3.24 6.42
CA LEU A 87 -6.09 -2.44 5.27
C LEU A 87 -7.00 -3.32 4.42
N ALA A 88 -8.05 -2.75 3.87
CA ALA A 88 -8.99 -3.49 3.05
C ALA A 88 -9.03 -2.91 1.63
N TYR A 89 -8.98 -3.80 0.65
CA TYR A 89 -9.07 -3.44 -0.76
C TYR A 89 -10.16 -4.25 -1.43
N ARG A 90 -10.95 -3.59 -2.24
CA ARG A 90 -11.90 -4.29 -3.11
C ARG A 90 -11.17 -4.67 -4.40
N VAL A 91 -11.30 -5.93 -4.81
CA VAL A 91 -10.74 -6.42 -6.06
C VAL A 91 -11.84 -7.04 -6.91
N ALA A 92 -11.67 -7.00 -8.23
CA ALA A 92 -12.65 -7.53 -9.15
C ALA A 92 -12.71 -9.06 -9.10
N ASP A 93 -11.56 -9.72 -8.92
CA ASP A 93 -11.44 -11.18 -8.89
C ASP A 93 -10.55 -11.60 -7.73
N ILE A 94 -11.19 -11.94 -6.60
CA ILE A 94 -10.46 -12.33 -5.40
C ILE A 94 -9.68 -13.64 -5.61
N TYR A 95 -10.21 -14.57 -6.40
CA TYR A 95 -9.53 -15.84 -6.65
C TYR A 95 -8.25 -15.62 -7.46
N GLY A 96 -8.33 -14.81 -8.50
CA GLY A 96 -7.17 -14.46 -9.32
C GLY A 96 -6.14 -13.67 -8.55
N THR A 97 -6.57 -12.71 -7.72
CA THR A 97 -5.67 -11.92 -6.88
C THR A 97 -4.92 -12.81 -5.89
N CYS A 98 -5.61 -13.72 -5.22
CA CYS A 98 -4.97 -14.62 -4.28
C CYS A 98 -4.01 -15.59 -4.98
N ALA A 99 -4.38 -16.11 -6.15
CA ALA A 99 -3.50 -16.97 -6.93
C ALA A 99 -2.21 -16.24 -7.35
N HIS A 100 -2.33 -14.99 -7.76
CA HIS A 100 -1.18 -14.16 -8.12
C HIS A 100 -0.23 -13.94 -6.92
N LEU A 101 -0.80 -13.55 -5.77
CA LEU A 101 -0.01 -13.34 -4.56
C LEU A 101 0.66 -14.63 -4.08
N ASP A 102 -0.05 -15.75 -4.13
CA ASP A 102 0.49 -17.04 -3.77
C ASP A 102 1.66 -17.42 -4.67
N ALA A 103 1.51 -17.21 -5.98
CA ALA A 103 2.58 -17.47 -6.95
C ALA A 103 3.82 -16.60 -6.70
N MET A 104 3.65 -15.41 -6.14
CA MET A 104 4.75 -14.52 -5.75
C MET A 104 5.40 -14.94 -4.42
N GLY A 105 4.85 -15.91 -3.71
CA GLY A 105 5.39 -16.41 -2.45
C GLY A 105 4.80 -15.77 -1.20
N TYR A 106 3.72 -14.99 -1.33
CA TYR A 106 3.06 -14.41 -0.16
C TYR A 106 2.08 -15.40 0.45
N LEU A 107 2.01 -15.37 1.78
CA LEU A 107 1.12 -16.26 2.52
C LEU A 107 -0.33 -15.76 2.43
N ILE A 108 -1.22 -16.63 1.97
CA ILE A 108 -2.66 -16.39 2.03
C ILE A 108 -3.15 -17.01 3.33
N VAL A 109 -3.40 -16.18 4.34
CA VAL A 109 -3.75 -16.67 5.67
C VAL A 109 -5.09 -17.40 5.67
N ARG A 110 -6.02 -16.92 4.85
CA ARG A 110 -7.34 -17.53 4.72
C ARG A 110 -7.69 -17.57 3.23
N PRO A 111 -7.86 -18.78 2.66
CA PRO A 111 -8.17 -18.90 1.24
C PRO A 111 -9.46 -18.18 0.86
N PRO A 112 -9.54 -17.65 -0.37
CA PRO A 112 -10.76 -16.99 -0.85
C PRO A 112 -11.88 -18.01 -0.95
N ARG A 113 -13.11 -17.53 -0.71
CA ARG A 113 -14.30 -18.37 -0.75
C ARG A 113 -15.51 -17.52 -1.10
N ASP A 114 -16.51 -18.16 -1.66
CA ASP A 114 -17.79 -17.49 -1.88
C ASP A 114 -18.46 -17.26 -0.52
N GLY A 115 -19.18 -16.17 -0.40
CA GLY A 115 -19.89 -15.85 0.82
C GLY A 115 -20.09 -14.37 1.02
N HIS A 116 -20.38 -14.01 2.26
CA HIS A 116 -20.60 -12.64 2.68
C HIS A 116 -19.36 -12.07 3.32
N MET A 117 -19.29 -10.78 3.31
CA MET A 117 -18.29 -10.10 4.10
C MET A 117 -18.46 -10.39 5.57
#